data_9ce315f93c12ad74b63fb9154d7dd985
#
_entry.id   9ce315f93c12ad74b63fb9154d7dd985
#
_cell.length_a   1.000
_cell.length_b   1.000
_cell.length_c   1.000
_cell.angle_alpha   90.00
_cell.angle_beta   90.00
_cell.angle_gamma   90.00
#
_symmetry.space_group_name_H-M   'P 1'
#
loop_
_entity.id
_entity.type
_entity.pdbx_description
1 polymer ?
#
loop_
_entity_poly.entity_id
_entity_poly.type
_entity_poly.pdbx_seq_one_letter_code
_entity_poly.pdbx_strand_id
1 'polypeptide(L)'
;MEQFLQNKLQNSQDAFQKWRKIPFEERQKYFTQLSEILNDRKQEFATIITQEMNKPISQSVSEIEKCAALCDYYATAENILKTEQVETEFQISEIHHEPLGVILGVMPWNFPFWQAIRFAVPTILAGNVIVLKHASICEKSGETMQEIFEKAGFPKGVFTFLKVSHTEVEEMIAHPIIRGVSLTGSEAAGRKIAETAGKNLKKCVLELGGSDAFIVCEDADLEKAAKDGAQARLQNNGQTCVAGKRFIIHEKIYQDFVEKFTEEYQKYQPENPMNEETKLGLMAREDLASDLEKQYQKALNNGAKAIVALESVGSMAFKPGILEMNPENPIAQEELFGPLAMVFKVKNDEEALQIANNTMFGLGNAVFTSNKERALFFAENLESGSVAINQIFRSDVRLPFGGRKNSGYGVELSLYALKEFTAPKTIIGKF
;
A
#
# COMPACT_ATOMS: atom_id res chain seq x y z
N MET A 1 -10.62 4.78 28.03
CA MET A 1 -11.42 4.24 26.89
C MET A 1 -12.89 4.23 27.23
N GLU A 2 -13.73 4.79 26.36
CA GLU A 2 -15.19 4.88 26.57
C GLU A 2 -15.87 3.50 26.61
N GLN A 3 -17.00 3.38 27.33
CA GLN A 3 -17.75 2.13 27.49
C GLN A 3 -18.21 1.56 26.13
N PHE A 4 -18.58 2.44 25.20
CA PHE A 4 -18.98 2.05 23.83
C PHE A 4 -17.84 1.28 23.14
N LEU A 5 -16.61 1.79 23.19
CA LEU A 5 -15.45 1.18 22.56
C LEU A 5 -15.10 -0.15 23.22
N GLN A 6 -15.18 -0.23 24.55
CA GLN A 6 -14.99 -1.50 25.28
C GLN A 6 -15.99 -2.57 24.83
N ASN A 7 -17.26 -2.21 24.69
CA ASN A 7 -18.31 -3.14 24.23
C ASN A 7 -18.04 -3.63 22.80
N LYS A 8 -17.55 -2.73 21.89
CA LYS A 8 -17.19 -3.11 20.53
C LYS A 8 -16.01 -4.09 20.48
N LEU A 9 -14.98 -3.84 21.27
CA LEU A 9 -13.83 -4.75 21.38
C LEU A 9 -14.24 -6.10 21.97
N GLN A 10 -15.11 -6.11 22.98
CA GLN A 10 -15.62 -7.38 23.55
C GLN A 10 -16.44 -8.18 22.53
N ASN A 11 -17.29 -7.52 21.73
CA ASN A 11 -18.05 -8.18 20.66
C ASN A 11 -17.11 -8.81 19.62
N SER A 12 -16.01 -8.14 19.26
CA SER A 12 -15.00 -8.70 18.35
C SER A 12 -14.26 -9.87 19.00
N GLN A 13 -13.96 -9.81 20.29
CA GLN A 13 -13.36 -10.94 21.04
C GLN A 13 -14.29 -12.16 21.07
N ASP A 14 -15.58 -11.94 21.28
CA ASP A 14 -16.57 -13.04 21.31
C ASP A 14 -16.76 -13.63 19.90
N ALA A 15 -16.71 -12.79 18.86
CA ALA A 15 -16.72 -13.25 17.46
C ALA A 15 -15.46 -14.08 17.15
N PHE A 16 -14.28 -13.65 17.60
CA PHE A 16 -13.04 -14.40 17.45
C PHE A 16 -13.12 -15.82 18.02
N GLN A 17 -13.68 -16.00 19.24
CA GLN A 17 -13.80 -17.31 19.87
C GLN A 17 -14.65 -18.30 19.05
N LYS A 18 -15.56 -17.79 18.23
CA LYS A 18 -16.38 -18.60 17.33
C LYS A 18 -15.69 -18.77 15.97
N TRP A 19 -15.17 -17.68 15.39
CA TRP A 19 -14.58 -17.63 14.05
C TRP A 19 -13.36 -18.56 13.94
N ARG A 20 -12.46 -18.54 14.91
CA ARG A 20 -11.26 -19.38 14.93
C ARG A 20 -11.53 -20.89 14.86
N LYS A 21 -12.74 -21.31 15.21
CA LYS A 21 -13.17 -22.73 15.19
C LYS A 21 -13.72 -23.18 13.85
N ILE A 22 -14.04 -22.24 12.95
CA ILE A 22 -14.53 -22.54 11.60
C ILE A 22 -13.32 -23.06 10.79
N PRO A 23 -13.44 -24.21 10.09
CA PRO A 23 -12.37 -24.72 9.22
C PRO A 23 -11.94 -23.71 8.16
N PHE A 24 -10.68 -23.77 7.74
CA PHE A 24 -10.11 -22.83 6.75
C PHE A 24 -10.94 -22.81 5.46
N GLU A 25 -11.28 -23.98 4.94
CA GLU A 25 -12.05 -24.16 3.70
C GLU A 25 -13.49 -23.63 3.82
N GLU A 26 -14.08 -23.66 4.99
CA GLU A 26 -15.37 -23.04 5.23
C GLU A 26 -15.28 -21.52 5.31
N ARG A 27 -14.19 -20.96 5.88
CA ARG A 27 -13.93 -19.53 5.87
C ARG A 27 -13.72 -18.98 4.46
N GLN A 28 -13.13 -19.76 3.55
CA GLN A 28 -12.92 -19.39 2.14
C GLN A 28 -14.22 -19.03 1.41
N LYS A 29 -15.31 -19.72 1.71
CA LYS A 29 -16.62 -19.52 1.06
C LYS A 29 -17.17 -18.10 1.24
N TYR A 30 -16.87 -17.46 2.36
CA TYR A 30 -17.31 -16.08 2.61
C TYR A 30 -16.61 -15.08 1.67
N PHE A 31 -15.40 -15.35 1.25
CA PHE A 31 -14.65 -14.46 0.34
C PHE A 31 -15.16 -14.56 -1.10
N THR A 32 -15.69 -15.70 -1.53
CA THR A 32 -16.44 -15.82 -2.80
C THR A 32 -17.63 -14.87 -2.82
N GLN A 33 -18.45 -14.88 -1.76
CA GLN A 33 -19.59 -13.97 -1.66
C GLN A 33 -19.18 -12.51 -1.59
N LEU A 34 -18.07 -12.20 -0.90
CA LEU A 34 -17.54 -10.85 -0.83
C LEU A 34 -17.05 -10.35 -2.20
N SER A 35 -16.38 -11.20 -2.98
CA SER A 35 -15.97 -10.91 -4.36
C SER A 35 -17.16 -10.61 -5.26
N GLU A 36 -18.20 -11.41 -5.19
CA GLU A 36 -19.43 -11.19 -5.97
C GLU A 36 -20.04 -9.80 -5.65
N ILE A 37 -20.21 -9.46 -4.37
CA ILE A 37 -20.75 -8.15 -3.95
C ILE A 37 -19.87 -6.99 -4.46
N LEU A 38 -18.54 -7.14 -4.36
CA LEU A 38 -17.59 -6.11 -4.83
C LEU A 38 -17.72 -5.90 -6.34
N ASN A 39 -17.81 -6.96 -7.13
CA ASN A 39 -17.98 -6.87 -8.58
C ASN A 39 -19.34 -6.30 -8.99
N ASP A 40 -20.43 -6.77 -8.38
CA ASP A 40 -21.79 -6.36 -8.73
C ASP A 40 -22.06 -4.88 -8.42
N ARG A 41 -21.48 -4.36 -7.33
CA ARG A 41 -21.69 -2.98 -6.88
C ARG A 41 -20.46 -2.08 -7.07
N LYS A 42 -19.51 -2.46 -7.94
CA LYS A 42 -18.24 -1.74 -8.10
C LYS A 42 -18.38 -0.27 -8.41
N GLN A 43 -19.36 0.12 -9.23
CA GLN A 43 -19.60 1.51 -9.60
C GLN A 43 -20.07 2.35 -8.40
N GLU A 44 -20.91 1.78 -7.55
CA GLU A 44 -21.36 2.43 -6.31
C GLU A 44 -20.17 2.68 -5.36
N PHE A 45 -19.36 1.67 -5.12
CA PHE A 45 -18.20 1.79 -4.23
C PHE A 45 -17.12 2.70 -4.79
N ALA A 46 -16.89 2.65 -6.11
CA ALA A 46 -15.99 3.58 -6.79
C ALA A 46 -16.43 5.04 -6.65
N THR A 47 -17.75 5.29 -6.71
CA THR A 47 -18.31 6.63 -6.49
C THR A 47 -18.00 7.13 -5.08
N ILE A 48 -18.11 6.29 -4.05
CA ILE A 48 -17.75 6.64 -2.68
C ILE A 48 -16.27 7.04 -2.60
N ILE A 49 -15.36 6.21 -3.14
CA ILE A 49 -13.92 6.51 -3.18
C ILE A 49 -13.64 7.86 -3.82
N THR A 50 -14.21 8.09 -5.01
CA THR A 50 -13.97 9.33 -5.77
C THR A 50 -14.48 10.55 -5.01
N GLN A 51 -15.63 10.46 -4.36
CA GLN A 51 -16.19 11.55 -3.54
C GLN A 51 -15.36 11.85 -2.29
N GLU A 52 -14.74 10.83 -1.66
CA GLU A 52 -13.97 10.99 -0.44
C GLU A 52 -12.56 11.53 -0.69
N MET A 53 -11.91 11.18 -1.82
CA MET A 53 -10.49 11.50 -1.99
C MET A 53 -10.09 11.98 -3.40
N ASN A 54 -11.07 12.36 -4.25
CA ASN A 54 -10.86 12.95 -5.58
C ASN A 54 -10.07 12.09 -6.59
N LYS A 55 -9.99 10.78 -6.37
CA LYS A 55 -9.41 9.84 -7.34
C LYS A 55 -10.29 9.80 -8.59
N PRO A 56 -9.72 9.77 -9.81
CA PRO A 56 -10.50 9.54 -11.02
C PRO A 56 -11.37 8.30 -10.94
N ILE A 57 -12.65 8.39 -11.32
CA ILE A 57 -13.64 7.33 -11.15
C ILE A 57 -13.22 6.01 -11.80
N SER A 58 -12.59 6.04 -12.98
CA SER A 58 -12.06 4.86 -13.66
C SER A 58 -10.99 4.14 -12.84
N GLN A 59 -10.16 4.89 -12.10
CA GLN A 59 -9.15 4.34 -11.20
C GLN A 59 -9.77 3.81 -9.90
N SER A 60 -10.87 4.41 -9.43
CA SER A 60 -11.64 3.91 -8.29
C SER A 60 -12.35 2.59 -8.62
N VAL A 61 -12.90 2.45 -9.84
CA VAL A 61 -13.45 1.17 -10.34
C VAL A 61 -12.37 0.09 -10.33
N SER A 62 -11.20 0.41 -10.88
CA SER A 62 -10.05 -0.54 -10.91
C SER A 62 -9.58 -0.94 -9.50
N GLU A 63 -9.71 -0.06 -8.51
CA GLU A 63 -9.42 -0.39 -7.11
C GLU A 63 -10.39 -1.45 -6.57
N ILE A 64 -11.69 -1.31 -6.82
CA ILE A 64 -12.71 -2.28 -6.38
C ILE A 64 -12.52 -3.63 -7.11
N GLU A 65 -12.26 -3.61 -8.41
CA GLU A 65 -11.96 -4.83 -9.18
C GLU A 65 -10.74 -5.58 -8.61
N LYS A 66 -9.72 -4.84 -8.20
CA LYS A 66 -8.54 -5.41 -7.53
C LYS A 66 -8.87 -6.01 -6.16
N CYS A 67 -9.79 -5.40 -5.40
CA CYS A 67 -10.30 -5.96 -4.15
C CYS A 67 -11.05 -7.27 -4.37
N ALA A 68 -11.90 -7.34 -5.38
CA ALA A 68 -12.61 -8.57 -5.75
C ALA A 68 -11.64 -9.67 -6.16
N ALA A 69 -10.67 -9.37 -7.02
CA ALA A 69 -9.63 -10.33 -7.44
C ALA A 69 -8.80 -10.87 -6.25
N LEU A 70 -8.56 -10.06 -5.22
CA LEU A 70 -7.93 -10.52 -3.99
C LEU A 70 -8.80 -11.52 -3.22
N CYS A 71 -10.11 -11.24 -3.13
CA CYS A 71 -11.05 -12.15 -2.49
C CYS A 71 -11.11 -13.49 -3.23
N ASP A 72 -11.16 -13.48 -4.57
CA ASP A 72 -11.13 -14.68 -5.40
C ASP A 72 -9.85 -15.50 -5.21
N TYR A 73 -8.71 -14.83 -5.16
CA TYR A 73 -7.42 -15.48 -4.89
C TYR A 73 -7.44 -16.24 -3.56
N TYR A 74 -7.88 -15.60 -2.48
CA TYR A 74 -7.91 -16.25 -1.17
C TYR A 74 -9.08 -17.24 -0.99
N ALA A 75 -10.17 -17.09 -1.74
CA ALA A 75 -11.26 -18.08 -1.77
C ALA A 75 -10.82 -19.46 -2.28
N THR A 76 -9.70 -19.50 -3.05
CA THR A 76 -9.13 -20.72 -3.62
C THR A 76 -7.69 -20.99 -3.18
N ALA A 77 -7.17 -20.19 -2.24
CA ALA A 77 -5.79 -20.29 -1.79
C ALA A 77 -5.49 -21.63 -1.08
N GLU A 78 -4.27 -22.13 -1.25
CA GLU A 78 -3.80 -23.29 -0.50
C GLU A 78 -3.75 -22.97 1.00
N ASN A 79 -4.20 -23.94 1.81
CA ASN A 79 -4.11 -23.86 3.27
C ASN A 79 -2.68 -24.15 3.74
N ILE A 80 -1.85 -23.13 3.81
CA ILE A 80 -0.48 -23.21 4.34
C ILE A 80 -0.42 -23.15 5.88
N LEU A 81 -1.58 -23.05 6.54
CA LEU A 81 -1.70 -23.04 8.01
C LEU A 81 -2.10 -24.41 8.56
N LYS A 82 -2.19 -25.44 7.71
CA LYS A 82 -2.42 -26.81 8.13
C LYS A 82 -1.34 -27.26 9.11
N THR A 83 -1.71 -28.16 10.02
CA THR A 83 -0.77 -28.76 10.96
C THR A 83 0.42 -29.42 10.24
N GLU A 84 1.61 -29.05 10.63
CA GLU A 84 2.87 -29.63 10.14
C GLU A 84 3.28 -30.77 11.08
N GLN A 85 3.51 -31.98 10.52
CA GLN A 85 4.09 -33.10 11.25
C GLN A 85 5.60 -33.01 11.14
N VAL A 86 6.30 -33.12 12.27
CA VAL A 86 7.77 -33.09 12.33
C VAL A 86 8.29 -34.39 12.87
N GLU A 87 9.23 -35.01 12.20
CA GLU A 87 9.86 -36.24 12.70
C GLU A 87 10.85 -35.91 13.84
N THR A 88 10.59 -36.46 15.04
CA THR A 88 11.43 -36.30 16.22
C THR A 88 11.39 -37.61 17.06
N GLU A 89 12.08 -37.62 18.21
CA GLU A 89 12.02 -38.72 19.19
C GLU A 89 10.67 -38.81 19.94
N PHE A 90 9.79 -37.81 19.82
CA PHE A 90 8.46 -37.84 20.45
C PHE A 90 7.46 -38.57 19.56
N GLN A 91 6.50 -39.27 20.16
CA GLN A 91 5.44 -39.97 19.44
C GLN A 91 4.50 -38.98 18.69
N ILE A 92 4.28 -37.80 19.29
CA ILE A 92 3.56 -36.69 18.68
C ILE A 92 4.53 -35.52 18.58
N SER A 93 4.66 -34.96 17.41
CA SER A 93 5.46 -33.77 17.14
C SER A 93 4.78 -32.93 16.02
N GLU A 94 4.04 -31.91 16.43
CA GLU A 94 3.21 -31.11 15.54
C GLU A 94 3.48 -29.64 15.72
N ILE A 95 3.37 -28.88 14.62
CA ILE A 95 3.34 -27.41 14.63
C ILE A 95 1.97 -26.96 14.13
N HIS A 96 1.26 -26.23 14.99
CA HIS A 96 -0.02 -25.61 14.67
C HIS A 96 0.17 -24.11 14.48
N HIS A 97 -0.44 -23.51 13.43
CA HIS A 97 -0.47 -22.07 13.23
C HIS A 97 -1.76 -21.49 13.84
N GLU A 98 -1.67 -20.92 15.03
CA GLU A 98 -2.82 -20.37 15.73
C GLU A 98 -3.02 -18.89 15.43
N PRO A 99 -4.26 -18.43 15.11
CA PRO A 99 -4.55 -17.00 14.95
C PRO A 99 -4.36 -16.25 16.27
N LEU A 100 -3.82 -15.03 16.20
CA LEU A 100 -3.51 -14.23 17.39
C LEU A 100 -4.77 -13.71 18.11
N GLY A 101 -5.83 -13.35 17.38
CA GLY A 101 -7.05 -12.80 17.98
C GLY A 101 -7.65 -11.62 17.23
N VAL A 102 -7.95 -10.55 17.95
CA VAL A 102 -8.45 -9.29 17.37
C VAL A 102 -7.27 -8.45 16.89
N ILE A 103 -7.25 -8.12 15.61
CA ILE A 103 -6.19 -7.33 14.97
C ILE A 103 -6.73 -5.95 14.63
N LEU A 104 -6.00 -4.91 15.02
CA LEU A 104 -6.34 -3.53 14.69
C LEU A 104 -5.73 -3.15 13.34
N GLY A 105 -6.57 -2.74 12.39
CA GLY A 105 -6.14 -2.11 11.13
C GLY A 105 -6.25 -0.59 11.21
N VAL A 106 -5.17 0.13 10.91
CA VAL A 106 -5.16 1.60 10.80
C VAL A 106 -4.82 1.94 9.36
N MET A 107 -5.82 2.36 8.57
CA MET A 107 -5.71 2.44 7.12
C MET A 107 -5.82 3.87 6.58
N PRO A 108 -5.03 4.21 5.54
CA PRO A 108 -4.95 5.54 4.98
C PRO A 108 -6.07 5.81 3.97
N TRP A 109 -6.07 7.02 3.41
CA TRP A 109 -7.09 7.53 2.51
C TRP A 109 -6.81 7.30 1.01
N ASN A 110 -5.56 6.96 0.61
CA ASN A 110 -5.17 7.00 -0.80
C ASN A 110 -5.70 5.83 -1.66
N PHE A 111 -5.98 4.68 -1.03
CA PHE A 111 -6.69 3.54 -1.61
C PHE A 111 -7.65 2.99 -0.56
N PRO A 112 -8.81 3.63 -0.36
CA PRO A 112 -9.68 3.37 0.80
C PRO A 112 -10.11 1.92 0.94
N PHE A 113 -10.55 1.29 -0.13
CA PHE A 113 -10.94 -0.12 -0.09
C PHE A 113 -9.74 -1.06 -0.15
N TRP A 114 -8.79 -0.80 -1.07
CA TRP A 114 -7.67 -1.70 -1.30
C TRP A 114 -6.81 -1.90 -0.05
N GLN A 115 -6.43 -0.83 0.64
CA GLN A 115 -5.56 -0.94 1.83
C GLN A 115 -6.24 -1.72 2.96
N ALA A 116 -7.54 -1.51 3.17
CA ALA A 116 -8.29 -2.21 4.20
C ALA A 116 -8.53 -3.69 3.83
N ILE A 117 -8.96 -3.98 2.60
CA ILE A 117 -9.27 -5.33 2.13
C ILE A 117 -7.99 -6.16 1.98
N ARG A 118 -6.88 -5.56 1.51
CA ARG A 118 -5.57 -6.20 1.38
C ARG A 118 -5.07 -6.78 2.70
N PHE A 119 -5.24 -6.05 3.78
CA PHE A 119 -4.94 -6.48 5.14
C PHE A 119 -5.99 -7.45 5.69
N ALA A 120 -7.28 -7.12 5.52
CA ALA A 120 -8.38 -7.82 6.19
C ALA A 120 -8.55 -9.26 5.71
N VAL A 121 -8.53 -9.49 4.40
CA VAL A 121 -8.86 -10.79 3.80
C VAL A 121 -7.93 -11.90 4.28
N PRO A 122 -6.59 -11.82 4.13
CA PRO A 122 -5.70 -12.88 4.64
C PRO A 122 -5.76 -13.00 6.16
N THR A 123 -5.90 -11.89 6.89
CA THR A 123 -5.98 -11.88 8.36
C THR A 123 -7.21 -12.63 8.87
N ILE A 124 -8.37 -12.38 8.26
CA ILE A 124 -9.64 -13.04 8.61
C ILE A 124 -9.62 -14.51 8.17
N LEU A 125 -9.10 -14.81 6.97
CA LEU A 125 -8.97 -16.18 6.49
C LEU A 125 -8.06 -17.01 7.40
N ALA A 126 -7.00 -16.43 7.96
CA ALA A 126 -6.15 -17.08 8.94
C ALA A 126 -6.85 -17.39 10.28
N GLY A 127 -8.08 -16.89 10.49
CA GLY A 127 -8.89 -17.16 11.69
C GLY A 127 -8.91 -16.03 12.71
N ASN A 128 -8.29 -14.89 12.42
CA ASN A 128 -8.40 -13.67 13.21
C ASN A 128 -9.72 -12.93 12.92
N VAL A 129 -9.99 -11.91 13.71
CA VAL A 129 -11.02 -10.91 13.44
C VAL A 129 -10.37 -9.54 13.47
N ILE A 130 -10.98 -8.57 12.78
CA ILE A 130 -10.38 -7.25 12.68
C ILE A 130 -11.28 -6.14 13.21
N VAL A 131 -10.62 -5.11 13.73
CA VAL A 131 -11.21 -3.81 14.01
C VAL A 131 -10.50 -2.80 13.13
N LEU A 132 -11.26 -2.08 12.29
CA LEU A 132 -10.74 -1.11 11.35
C LEU A 132 -10.92 0.31 11.87
N LYS A 133 -9.84 1.08 11.93
CA LYS A 133 -9.85 2.55 11.98
C LYS A 133 -9.40 3.08 10.63
N HIS A 134 -10.29 3.72 9.91
CA HIS A 134 -9.96 4.35 8.63
C HIS A 134 -9.53 5.81 8.78
N ALA A 135 -8.90 6.39 7.75
CA ALA A 135 -8.69 7.83 7.68
C ALA A 135 -10.03 8.59 7.79
N SER A 136 -10.03 9.75 8.45
CA SER A 136 -11.28 10.49 8.72
C SER A 136 -12.02 10.94 7.46
N ILE A 137 -11.32 11.17 6.35
CA ILE A 137 -11.96 11.49 5.07
C ILE A 137 -12.59 10.27 4.36
N CYS A 138 -12.32 9.04 4.85
CA CYS A 138 -12.77 7.77 4.28
C CYS A 138 -13.74 7.03 5.21
N GLU A 139 -14.51 7.75 6.00
CA GLU A 139 -15.47 7.15 6.94
C GLU A 139 -16.56 6.38 6.23
N LYS A 140 -17.08 6.90 5.10
CA LYS A 140 -18.11 6.22 4.33
C LYS A 140 -17.61 4.92 3.71
N SER A 141 -16.36 4.90 3.22
CA SER A 141 -15.69 3.65 2.80
C SER A 141 -15.61 2.64 3.94
N GLY A 142 -15.24 3.07 5.16
CA GLY A 142 -15.18 2.19 6.33
C GLY A 142 -16.54 1.61 6.73
N GLU A 143 -17.59 2.43 6.77
CA GLU A 143 -18.99 2.00 7.02
C GLU A 143 -19.45 1.00 5.97
N THR A 144 -19.21 1.33 4.69
CA THR A 144 -19.60 0.48 3.56
C THR A 144 -18.90 -0.87 3.61
N MET A 145 -17.62 -0.91 3.94
CA MET A 145 -16.89 -2.18 4.09
C MET A 145 -17.51 -3.06 5.18
N GLN A 146 -17.84 -2.52 6.36
CA GLN A 146 -18.54 -3.32 7.36
C GLN A 146 -19.87 -3.87 6.84
N GLU A 147 -20.65 -3.05 6.14
CA GLU A 147 -21.93 -3.47 5.55
C GLU A 147 -21.74 -4.62 4.56
N ILE A 148 -20.75 -4.53 3.65
CA ILE A 148 -20.56 -5.58 2.64
C ILE A 148 -20.02 -6.88 3.25
N PHE A 149 -19.18 -6.84 4.28
CA PHE A 149 -18.77 -8.04 5.01
C PHE A 149 -20.00 -8.71 5.68
N GLU A 150 -20.87 -7.95 6.33
CA GLU A 150 -22.09 -8.48 6.92
C GLU A 150 -23.03 -9.07 5.84
N LYS A 151 -23.19 -8.41 4.68
CA LYS A 151 -23.97 -8.91 3.53
C LYS A 151 -23.38 -10.15 2.89
N ALA A 152 -22.06 -10.30 2.88
CA ALA A 152 -21.37 -11.51 2.45
C ALA A 152 -21.50 -12.68 3.46
N GLY A 153 -22.24 -12.47 4.54
CA GLY A 153 -22.56 -13.49 5.53
C GLY A 153 -21.54 -13.62 6.67
N PHE A 154 -20.49 -12.79 6.73
CA PHE A 154 -19.58 -12.85 7.86
C PHE A 154 -20.29 -12.55 9.17
N PRO A 155 -20.06 -13.33 10.24
CA PRO A 155 -20.64 -13.07 11.54
C PRO A 155 -20.30 -11.66 12.06
N LYS A 156 -21.25 -11.01 12.72
CA LYS A 156 -21.02 -9.71 13.35
C LYS A 156 -19.82 -9.76 14.30
N GLY A 157 -18.94 -8.76 14.21
CA GLY A 157 -17.72 -8.68 14.99
C GLY A 157 -16.49 -9.31 14.34
N VAL A 158 -16.63 -10.02 13.20
CA VAL A 158 -15.48 -10.50 12.41
C VAL A 158 -14.78 -9.34 11.69
N PHE A 159 -15.56 -8.42 11.14
CA PHE A 159 -15.09 -7.14 10.63
C PHE A 159 -15.86 -6.03 11.35
N THR A 160 -15.16 -5.13 12.04
CA THR A 160 -15.78 -4.02 12.80
C THR A 160 -15.12 -2.72 12.41
N PHE A 161 -15.89 -1.76 11.89
CA PHE A 161 -15.40 -0.40 11.65
C PHE A 161 -15.65 0.48 12.87
N LEU A 162 -14.66 1.33 13.22
CA LEU A 162 -14.76 2.27 14.32
C LEU A 162 -14.29 3.67 13.90
N LYS A 163 -15.11 4.67 14.23
CA LYS A 163 -14.73 6.09 14.16
C LYS A 163 -14.08 6.46 15.50
N VAL A 164 -12.75 6.53 15.49
CA VAL A 164 -11.97 6.80 16.69
C VAL A 164 -10.83 7.78 16.38
N SER A 165 -10.44 8.53 17.39
CA SER A 165 -9.32 9.47 17.38
C SER A 165 -7.98 8.74 17.43
N HIS A 166 -6.87 9.46 17.20
CA HIS A 166 -5.53 8.92 17.35
C HIS A 166 -5.22 8.49 18.80
N THR A 167 -5.72 9.22 19.80
CA THR A 167 -5.56 8.87 21.22
C THR A 167 -6.27 7.56 21.54
N GLU A 168 -7.49 7.38 21.05
CA GLU A 168 -8.22 6.11 21.23
C GLU A 168 -7.54 4.94 20.53
N VAL A 169 -6.88 5.16 19.38
CA VAL A 169 -6.05 4.13 18.75
C VAL A 169 -4.92 3.67 19.67
N GLU A 170 -4.23 4.61 20.35
CA GLU A 170 -3.18 4.25 21.31
C GLU A 170 -3.76 3.45 22.50
N GLU A 171 -4.91 3.85 23.02
CA GLU A 171 -5.62 3.12 24.10
C GLU A 171 -6.05 1.71 23.61
N MET A 172 -6.55 1.58 22.39
CA MET A 172 -6.90 0.29 21.80
C MET A 172 -5.67 -0.62 21.65
N ILE A 173 -4.54 -0.09 21.16
CA ILE A 173 -3.29 -0.86 21.07
C ILE A 173 -2.86 -1.35 22.44
N ALA A 174 -3.02 -0.56 23.50
CA ALA A 174 -2.70 -0.96 24.86
C ALA A 174 -3.68 -2.00 25.43
N HIS A 175 -4.91 -2.09 24.90
CA HIS A 175 -5.94 -2.96 25.43
C HIS A 175 -5.61 -4.47 25.19
N PRO A 176 -5.79 -5.37 26.18
CA PRO A 176 -5.41 -6.79 26.08
C PRO A 176 -6.15 -7.58 25.01
N ILE A 177 -7.34 -7.16 24.58
CA ILE A 177 -8.10 -7.79 23.49
C ILE A 177 -7.39 -7.62 22.15
N ILE A 178 -6.78 -6.47 21.86
CA ILE A 178 -6.01 -6.26 20.63
C ILE A 178 -4.71 -7.05 20.72
N ARG A 179 -4.45 -7.90 19.73
CA ARG A 179 -3.33 -8.84 19.72
C ARG A 179 -2.26 -8.52 18.68
N GLY A 180 -2.55 -7.61 17.76
CA GLY A 180 -1.63 -7.14 16.75
C GLY A 180 -2.17 -5.90 16.05
N VAL A 181 -1.33 -5.23 15.26
CA VAL A 181 -1.68 -4.00 14.54
C VAL A 181 -1.13 -4.06 13.12
N SER A 182 -1.95 -3.74 12.13
CA SER A 182 -1.48 -3.41 10.77
C SER A 182 -1.71 -1.92 10.53
N LEU A 183 -0.69 -1.23 10.06
CA LEU A 183 -0.79 0.16 9.64
C LEU A 183 -0.28 0.32 8.22
N THR A 184 -1.07 0.95 7.37
CA THR A 184 -0.57 1.61 6.16
C THR A 184 -0.67 3.13 6.36
N GLY A 185 0.42 3.87 6.11
CA GLY A 185 0.42 5.32 6.35
C GLY A 185 1.78 5.98 6.20
N SER A 186 1.93 7.17 6.81
CA SER A 186 3.20 7.88 6.82
C SER A 186 4.22 7.24 7.76
N GLU A 187 5.53 7.48 7.52
CA GLU A 187 6.62 7.05 8.40
C GLU A 187 6.39 7.51 9.85
N ALA A 188 5.97 8.76 10.05
CA ALA A 188 5.71 9.31 11.38
C ALA A 188 4.60 8.54 12.12
N ALA A 189 3.50 8.19 11.42
CA ALA A 189 2.45 7.37 11.97
C ALA A 189 2.94 5.95 12.29
N GLY A 190 3.77 5.37 11.40
CA GLY A 190 4.39 4.07 11.61
C GLY A 190 5.23 4.00 12.87
N ARG A 191 6.10 4.98 13.09
CA ARG A 191 6.93 5.08 14.31
C ARG A 191 6.07 5.14 15.58
N LYS A 192 5.03 5.96 15.57
CA LYS A 192 4.13 6.11 16.72
C LYS A 192 3.37 4.84 17.06
N ILE A 193 2.84 4.15 16.03
CA ILE A 193 2.16 2.86 16.20
C ILE A 193 3.13 1.78 16.69
N ALA A 194 4.32 1.67 16.08
CA ALA A 194 5.33 0.71 16.48
C ALA A 194 5.81 0.92 17.93
N GLU A 195 6.01 2.17 18.35
CA GLU A 195 6.36 2.51 19.73
C GLU A 195 5.29 2.00 20.71
N THR A 196 4.01 2.33 20.44
CA THR A 196 2.90 1.93 21.30
C THR A 196 2.71 0.42 21.32
N ALA A 197 2.81 -0.24 20.16
CA ALA A 197 2.69 -1.69 20.06
C ALA A 197 3.86 -2.41 20.76
N GLY A 198 5.10 -1.93 20.58
CA GLY A 198 6.29 -2.47 21.24
C GLY A 198 6.21 -2.38 22.77
N LYS A 199 5.75 -1.26 23.31
CA LYS A 199 5.48 -1.10 24.77
C LYS A 199 4.49 -2.15 25.30
N ASN A 200 3.56 -2.62 24.44
CA ASN A 200 2.53 -3.59 24.80
C ASN A 200 2.82 -5.02 24.26
N LEU A 201 4.03 -5.27 23.75
CA LEU A 201 4.49 -6.56 23.19
C LEU A 201 3.56 -7.10 22.10
N LYS A 202 3.08 -6.22 21.18
CA LYS A 202 2.17 -6.60 20.10
C LYS A 202 2.89 -6.58 18.76
N LYS A 203 2.61 -7.58 17.93
CA LYS A 203 3.12 -7.67 16.58
C LYS A 203 2.56 -6.54 15.72
N CYS A 204 3.42 -5.96 14.87
CA CYS A 204 3.03 -4.99 13.85
C CYS A 204 3.35 -5.49 12.44
N VAL A 205 2.51 -5.11 11.48
CA VAL A 205 2.82 -5.05 10.06
C VAL A 205 2.70 -3.58 9.65
N LEU A 206 3.76 -3.02 9.07
CA LEU A 206 3.84 -1.61 8.72
C LEU A 206 4.14 -1.46 7.23
N GLU A 207 3.22 -0.81 6.50
CA GLU A 207 3.36 -0.40 5.12
C GLU A 207 3.40 1.13 5.07
N LEU A 208 4.58 1.71 4.83
CA LEU A 208 4.80 3.13 4.99
C LEU A 208 5.10 3.84 3.66
N GLY A 209 5.66 5.04 3.73
CA GLY A 209 6.02 5.82 2.56
C GLY A 209 7.07 5.15 1.67
N GLY A 210 7.22 5.68 0.46
CA GLY A 210 8.21 5.26 -0.52
C GLY A 210 8.66 6.43 -1.38
N SER A 211 9.93 6.43 -1.78
CA SER A 211 10.46 7.35 -2.79
C SER A 211 11.15 6.54 -3.88
N ASP A 212 10.32 5.76 -4.59
CA ASP A 212 10.78 4.72 -5.50
C ASP A 212 11.52 5.29 -6.71
N ALA A 213 12.61 4.60 -7.09
CA ALA A 213 13.39 4.91 -8.27
C ALA A 213 12.75 4.30 -9.52
N PHE A 214 12.76 5.08 -10.60
CA PHE A 214 12.42 4.68 -11.96
C PHE A 214 13.67 4.89 -12.81
N ILE A 215 14.45 3.81 -13.02
CA ILE A 215 15.75 3.85 -13.66
C ILE A 215 15.57 3.60 -15.15
N VAL A 216 16.16 4.46 -16.00
CA VAL A 216 16.13 4.31 -17.46
C VAL A 216 17.56 4.25 -17.98
N CYS A 217 17.99 3.05 -18.37
CA CYS A 217 19.32 2.80 -18.90
C CYS A 217 19.45 3.25 -20.36
N GLU A 218 20.67 3.43 -20.86
CA GLU A 218 20.94 3.95 -22.20
C GLU A 218 20.37 3.11 -23.36
N ASP A 219 20.08 1.84 -23.10
CA ASP A 219 19.55 0.86 -24.04
C ASP A 219 18.05 0.59 -23.89
N ALA A 220 17.36 1.39 -23.10
CA ALA A 220 15.93 1.25 -22.83
C ALA A 220 15.07 1.64 -24.05
N ASP A 221 13.86 1.07 -24.13
CA ASP A 221 12.80 1.56 -25.00
C ASP A 221 12.25 2.88 -24.42
N LEU A 222 12.68 4.02 -24.99
CA LEU A 222 12.36 5.35 -24.48
C LEU A 222 10.89 5.71 -24.58
N GLU A 223 10.19 5.29 -25.65
CA GLU A 223 8.76 5.56 -25.82
C GLU A 223 7.97 4.89 -24.69
N LYS A 224 8.27 3.61 -24.46
CA LYS A 224 7.65 2.83 -23.41
C LYS A 224 8.01 3.38 -22.04
N ALA A 225 9.28 3.68 -21.78
CA ALA A 225 9.75 4.19 -20.50
C ALA A 225 9.13 5.55 -20.15
N ALA A 226 9.01 6.46 -21.11
CA ALA A 226 8.38 7.77 -20.91
C ALA A 226 6.88 7.66 -20.60
N LYS A 227 6.16 6.83 -21.37
CA LYS A 227 4.73 6.60 -21.18
C LYS A 227 4.45 5.93 -19.84
N ASP A 228 5.17 4.85 -19.54
CA ASP A 228 5.04 4.10 -18.28
C ASP A 228 5.45 4.97 -17.09
N GLY A 229 6.49 5.81 -17.25
CA GLY A 229 6.94 6.74 -16.23
C GLY A 229 5.89 7.79 -15.86
N ALA A 230 5.25 8.39 -16.87
CA ALA A 230 4.15 9.34 -16.65
C ALA A 230 2.99 8.69 -15.90
N GLN A 231 2.59 7.49 -16.31
CA GLN A 231 1.56 6.73 -15.61
C GLN A 231 1.98 6.33 -14.18
N ALA A 232 3.21 5.84 -13.99
CA ALA A 232 3.74 5.46 -12.68
C ALA A 232 3.76 6.64 -11.71
N ARG A 233 4.01 7.86 -12.20
CA ARG A 233 4.03 9.06 -11.36
C ARG A 233 2.65 9.60 -11.07
N LEU A 234 1.74 9.61 -12.06
CA LEU A 234 0.50 10.38 -12.02
C LEU A 234 -0.74 9.55 -11.67
N GLN A 235 -0.63 8.22 -11.62
CA GLN A 235 -1.71 7.37 -11.11
C GLN A 235 -2.14 7.82 -9.72
N ASN A 236 -3.45 7.85 -9.46
CA ASN A 236 -4.03 8.33 -8.20
C ASN A 236 -3.57 9.76 -7.83
N ASN A 237 -3.47 10.63 -8.83
CA ASN A 237 -3.02 12.01 -8.68
C ASN A 237 -1.60 12.13 -8.08
N GLY A 238 -0.77 11.10 -8.30
CA GLY A 238 0.57 10.98 -7.71
C GLY A 238 0.58 10.55 -6.24
N GLN A 239 -0.57 10.24 -5.65
CA GLN A 239 -0.74 9.92 -4.22
C GLN A 239 -0.64 8.40 -3.98
N THR A 240 0.46 7.80 -4.45
CA THR A 240 0.75 6.37 -4.36
C THR A 240 2.11 6.13 -3.71
N CYS A 241 2.17 5.24 -2.72
CA CYS A 241 3.44 4.91 -2.06
C CYS A 241 4.47 4.31 -3.03
N VAL A 242 4.04 3.45 -3.95
CA VAL A 242 4.86 2.83 -5.01
C VAL A 242 4.91 3.64 -6.31
N ALA A 243 4.60 4.94 -6.30
CA ALA A 243 4.78 5.77 -7.48
C ALA A 243 6.26 5.95 -7.82
N GLY A 244 6.61 5.94 -9.10
CA GLY A 244 7.93 6.39 -9.55
C GLY A 244 8.12 7.86 -9.22
N LYS A 245 8.91 8.17 -8.20
CA LYS A 245 9.10 9.55 -7.72
C LYS A 245 10.44 10.13 -8.17
N ARG A 246 11.46 9.27 -8.27
CA ARG A 246 12.83 9.62 -8.64
C ARG A 246 13.17 8.94 -9.96
N PHE A 247 13.14 9.68 -11.07
CA PHE A 247 13.50 9.24 -12.42
C PHE A 247 15.00 9.40 -12.62
N ILE A 248 15.72 8.30 -12.67
CA ILE A 248 17.18 8.25 -12.75
C ILE A 248 17.56 7.85 -14.18
N ILE A 249 18.06 8.81 -14.96
CA ILE A 249 18.18 8.69 -16.40
C ILE A 249 19.65 8.75 -16.84
N HIS A 250 20.08 7.79 -17.64
CA HIS A 250 21.43 7.77 -18.19
C HIS A 250 21.69 8.99 -19.09
N GLU A 251 22.85 9.64 -18.95
CA GLU A 251 23.15 10.94 -19.59
C GLU A 251 23.05 10.91 -21.12
N LYS A 252 23.37 9.78 -21.78
CA LYS A 252 23.30 9.64 -23.23
C LYS A 252 21.91 9.76 -23.81
N ILE A 253 20.89 9.43 -23.01
CA ILE A 253 19.49 9.44 -23.43
C ILE A 253 18.67 10.51 -22.67
N TYR A 254 19.32 11.27 -21.81
CA TYR A 254 18.65 12.19 -20.89
C TYR A 254 17.74 13.18 -21.59
N GLN A 255 18.24 13.85 -22.64
CA GLN A 255 17.49 14.88 -23.34
C GLN A 255 16.28 14.28 -24.07
N ASP A 256 16.48 13.18 -24.78
CA ASP A 256 15.44 12.49 -25.54
C ASP A 256 14.36 11.92 -24.60
N PHE A 257 14.77 11.37 -23.45
CA PHE A 257 13.82 10.88 -22.46
C PHE A 257 13.00 12.03 -21.87
N VAL A 258 13.65 13.12 -21.44
CA VAL A 258 12.98 14.27 -20.82
C VAL A 258 11.95 14.88 -21.77
N GLU A 259 12.27 14.99 -23.07
CA GLU A 259 11.35 15.48 -24.09
C GLU A 259 10.10 14.59 -24.18
N LYS A 260 10.27 13.29 -24.39
CA LYS A 260 9.17 12.33 -24.47
C LYS A 260 8.37 12.22 -23.17
N PHE A 261 9.05 12.25 -22.03
CA PHE A 261 8.41 12.23 -20.72
C PHE A 261 7.55 13.47 -20.48
N THR A 262 8.05 14.64 -20.89
CA THR A 262 7.29 15.89 -20.83
C THR A 262 6.03 15.83 -21.71
N GLU A 263 6.14 15.32 -22.94
CA GLU A 263 5.00 15.14 -23.84
C GLU A 263 3.92 14.22 -23.22
N GLU A 264 4.33 13.10 -22.64
CA GLU A 264 3.41 12.17 -21.95
C GLU A 264 2.78 12.80 -20.69
N TYR A 265 3.57 13.56 -19.93
CA TYR A 265 3.15 14.24 -18.70
C TYR A 265 2.08 15.30 -18.98
N GLN A 266 2.22 16.07 -20.07
CA GLN A 266 1.28 17.12 -20.47
C GLN A 266 -0.10 16.60 -20.87
N LYS A 267 -0.24 15.29 -21.13
CA LYS A 267 -1.55 14.63 -21.39
C LYS A 267 -2.41 14.48 -20.13
N TYR A 268 -1.84 14.74 -18.95
CA TYR A 268 -2.53 14.68 -17.68
C TYR A 268 -2.87 16.09 -17.22
N GLN A 269 -4.15 16.44 -17.32
CA GLN A 269 -4.67 17.71 -16.86
C GLN A 269 -5.63 17.47 -15.69
N PRO A 270 -5.64 18.36 -14.66
CA PRO A 270 -6.57 18.24 -13.55
C PRO A 270 -8.00 18.51 -14.03
N GLU A 271 -8.87 17.53 -13.89
CA GLU A 271 -10.25 17.57 -14.35
C GLU A 271 -11.20 17.05 -13.28
N ASN A 272 -12.52 17.12 -13.53
CA ASN A 272 -13.52 16.57 -12.65
C ASN A 272 -13.32 15.05 -12.49
N PRO A 273 -13.01 14.55 -11.27
CA PRO A 273 -12.70 13.14 -11.05
C PRO A 273 -13.87 12.20 -11.34
N MET A 274 -15.10 12.70 -11.41
CA MET A 274 -16.29 11.90 -11.73
C MET A 274 -16.46 11.62 -13.24
N ASN A 275 -15.69 12.26 -14.11
CA ASN A 275 -15.71 11.95 -15.54
C ASN A 275 -14.86 10.69 -15.82
N GLU A 276 -15.38 9.77 -16.61
CA GLU A 276 -14.72 8.49 -16.92
C GLU A 276 -13.39 8.66 -17.67
N GLU A 277 -13.26 9.70 -18.48
CA GLU A 277 -12.08 10.02 -19.26
C GLU A 277 -10.98 10.75 -18.46
N THR A 278 -11.27 11.19 -17.24
CA THR A 278 -10.32 11.92 -16.40
C THR A 278 -9.13 11.04 -16.05
N LYS A 279 -7.92 11.50 -16.39
CA LYS A 279 -6.65 10.85 -16.07
C LYS A 279 -6.04 11.35 -14.77
N LEU A 280 -6.23 12.63 -14.47
CA LEU A 280 -5.72 13.31 -13.28
C LEU A 280 -6.89 14.05 -12.61
N GLY A 281 -7.19 13.72 -11.38
CA GLY A 281 -8.18 14.41 -10.55
C GLY A 281 -7.53 15.49 -9.69
N LEU A 282 -7.99 15.61 -8.45
CA LEU A 282 -7.50 16.59 -7.48
C LEU A 282 -6.74 15.91 -6.35
N MET A 283 -5.93 16.66 -5.60
CA MET A 283 -5.38 16.19 -4.34
C MET A 283 -6.52 15.86 -3.37
N ALA A 284 -6.29 14.89 -2.49
CA ALA A 284 -7.34 14.44 -1.58
C ALA A 284 -7.72 15.47 -0.50
N ARG A 285 -6.77 16.34 -0.13
CA ARG A 285 -6.96 17.34 0.93
C ARG A 285 -6.10 18.59 0.65
N GLU A 286 -6.56 19.74 1.15
CA GLU A 286 -5.87 21.02 0.98
C GLU A 286 -4.52 21.10 1.71
N ASP A 287 -4.41 20.47 2.90
CA ASP A 287 -3.14 20.44 3.63
C ASP A 287 -2.05 19.67 2.86
N LEU A 288 -2.41 18.56 2.20
CA LEU A 288 -1.49 17.80 1.36
C LEU A 288 -1.07 18.58 0.11
N ALA A 289 -2.00 19.32 -0.49
CA ALA A 289 -1.73 20.22 -1.61
C ALA A 289 -0.74 21.34 -1.20
N SER A 290 -1.00 21.97 -0.05
CA SER A 290 -0.12 22.98 0.53
C SER A 290 1.28 22.44 0.83
N ASP A 291 1.38 21.22 1.36
CA ASP A 291 2.67 20.61 1.69
C ASP A 291 3.47 20.26 0.42
N LEU A 292 2.82 19.77 -0.64
CA LEU A 292 3.46 19.54 -1.93
C LEU A 292 4.00 20.84 -2.53
N GLU A 293 3.25 21.94 -2.45
CA GLU A 293 3.70 23.23 -2.94
C GLU A 293 4.91 23.76 -2.15
N LYS A 294 4.91 23.61 -0.83
CA LYS A 294 6.07 23.95 0.02
C LYS A 294 7.30 23.12 -0.37
N GLN A 295 7.12 21.82 -0.61
CA GLN A 295 8.20 20.93 -1.07
C GLN A 295 8.75 21.38 -2.44
N TYR A 296 7.87 21.74 -3.38
CA TYR A 296 8.27 22.27 -4.68
C TYR A 296 9.11 23.56 -4.54
N GLN A 297 8.62 24.54 -3.76
CA GLN A 297 9.36 25.79 -3.53
C GLN A 297 10.69 25.55 -2.80
N LYS A 298 10.71 24.65 -1.83
CA LYS A 298 11.93 24.25 -1.12
C LYS A 298 12.95 23.61 -2.07
N ALA A 299 12.51 22.77 -3.02
CA ALA A 299 13.38 22.19 -4.04
C ALA A 299 14.04 23.27 -4.90
N LEU A 300 13.24 24.21 -5.43
CA LEU A 300 13.73 25.31 -6.25
C LEU A 300 14.74 26.20 -5.49
N ASN A 301 14.43 26.57 -4.24
CA ASN A 301 15.31 27.36 -3.38
C ASN A 301 16.63 26.66 -3.06
N ASN A 302 16.72 25.34 -3.21
CA ASN A 302 17.93 24.54 -3.04
C ASN A 302 18.52 24.08 -4.38
N GLY A 303 18.25 24.77 -5.47
CA GLY A 303 18.93 24.63 -6.75
C GLY A 303 18.32 23.61 -7.72
N ALA A 304 17.13 23.08 -7.46
CA ALA A 304 16.39 22.32 -8.45
C ALA A 304 15.93 23.24 -9.59
N LYS A 305 15.81 22.70 -10.81
CA LYS A 305 15.29 23.44 -11.97
C LYS A 305 13.96 22.84 -12.41
N ALA A 306 12.95 23.68 -12.59
CA ALA A 306 11.70 23.23 -13.16
C ALA A 306 11.88 23.00 -14.68
N ILE A 307 11.80 21.73 -15.10
CA ILE A 307 11.62 21.35 -16.51
C ILE A 307 10.19 21.67 -16.92
N VAL A 308 9.23 21.23 -16.08
CA VAL A 308 7.82 21.62 -16.17
C VAL A 308 7.43 22.16 -14.79
N ALA A 309 6.91 23.38 -14.75
CA ALA A 309 6.49 23.97 -13.48
C ALA A 309 5.28 23.21 -12.89
N LEU A 310 5.32 22.98 -11.57
CA LEU A 310 4.11 22.60 -10.84
C LEU A 310 3.21 23.84 -10.75
N GLU A 311 2.06 23.81 -11.40
CA GLU A 311 1.16 24.97 -11.48
C GLU A 311 -0.13 24.69 -10.70
N SER A 312 -0.38 25.44 -9.63
CA SER A 312 -1.65 25.39 -8.93
C SER A 312 -2.74 26.07 -9.77
N VAL A 313 -3.82 25.34 -10.05
CA VAL A 313 -5.00 25.84 -10.78
C VAL A 313 -6.26 25.80 -9.92
N GLY A 314 -6.11 25.59 -8.63
CA GLY A 314 -7.15 25.53 -7.60
C GLY A 314 -6.57 25.07 -6.27
N SER A 315 -7.34 25.11 -5.17
CA SER A 315 -6.82 24.76 -3.82
C SER A 315 -6.24 23.36 -3.71
N MET A 316 -6.72 22.41 -4.53
CA MET A 316 -6.26 21.00 -4.57
C MET A 316 -5.90 20.55 -5.98
N ALA A 317 -5.91 21.43 -6.96
CA ALA A 317 -5.70 21.11 -8.38
C ALA A 317 -4.32 21.58 -8.85
N PHE A 318 -3.53 20.68 -9.44
CA PHE A 318 -2.22 20.98 -10.00
C PHE A 318 -2.09 20.47 -11.43
N LYS A 319 -1.58 21.30 -12.34
CA LYS A 319 -0.91 20.77 -13.52
C LYS A 319 0.40 20.13 -13.06
N PRO A 320 0.70 18.90 -13.49
CA PRO A 320 1.82 18.15 -12.95
C PRO A 320 3.18 18.77 -13.31
N GLY A 321 4.12 18.70 -12.36
CA GLY A 321 5.45 19.28 -12.47
C GLY A 321 6.56 18.24 -12.62
N ILE A 322 7.68 18.66 -13.24
CA ILE A 322 8.93 17.88 -13.38
C ILE A 322 10.10 18.76 -12.94
N LEU A 323 10.89 18.28 -11.98
CA LEU A 323 12.09 18.95 -11.48
C LEU A 323 13.35 18.19 -11.92
N GLU A 324 14.31 18.89 -12.53
CA GLU A 324 15.69 18.42 -12.59
C GLU A 324 16.35 18.62 -11.23
N MET A 325 16.87 17.54 -10.67
CA MET A 325 17.36 17.51 -9.29
C MET A 325 18.83 17.19 -9.21
N ASN A 326 19.49 17.84 -8.25
CA ASN A 326 20.80 17.37 -7.74
C ASN A 326 20.53 16.39 -6.58
N PRO A 327 21.23 15.24 -6.48
CA PRO A 327 21.10 14.32 -5.35
C PRO A 327 21.34 14.95 -3.96
N GLU A 328 22.09 16.05 -3.88
CA GLU A 328 22.33 16.80 -2.65
C GLU A 328 21.17 17.73 -2.24
N ASN A 329 20.16 17.91 -3.08
CA ASN A 329 18.98 18.68 -2.73
C ASN A 329 18.23 17.98 -1.59
N PRO A 330 17.89 18.67 -0.49
CA PRO A 330 17.24 18.03 0.66
C PRO A 330 15.89 17.38 0.31
N ILE A 331 15.20 17.87 -0.73
CA ILE A 331 13.93 17.26 -1.20
C ILE A 331 14.15 15.89 -1.85
N ALA A 332 15.35 15.57 -2.34
CA ALA A 332 15.67 14.25 -2.89
C ALA A 332 15.46 13.10 -1.87
N GLN A 333 15.50 13.44 -0.56
CA GLN A 333 15.28 12.50 0.53
C GLN A 333 13.84 12.46 1.03
N GLU A 334 12.97 13.37 0.55
CA GLU A 334 11.57 13.44 0.97
C GLU A 334 10.66 12.64 0.02
N GLU A 335 9.54 12.16 0.53
CA GLU A 335 8.48 11.60 -0.29
C GLU A 335 7.61 12.71 -0.87
N LEU A 336 7.60 12.87 -2.21
CA LEU A 336 6.66 13.74 -2.90
C LEU A 336 5.35 12.99 -3.16
N PHE A 337 4.31 13.31 -2.40
CA PHE A 337 3.04 12.57 -2.44
C PHE A 337 1.95 13.34 -3.22
N GLY A 338 2.23 13.59 -4.52
CA GLY A 338 1.37 14.35 -5.43
C GLY A 338 2.00 14.42 -6.83
N PRO A 339 1.44 15.14 -7.79
CA PRO A 339 1.83 15.10 -9.22
C PRO A 339 3.13 15.86 -9.53
N LEU A 340 4.22 15.53 -8.86
CA LEU A 340 5.53 16.16 -9.02
C LEU A 340 6.62 15.09 -9.13
N ALA A 341 7.36 15.05 -10.24
CA ALA A 341 8.46 14.14 -10.49
C ALA A 341 9.82 14.80 -10.25
N MET A 342 10.79 14.01 -9.78
CA MET A 342 12.21 14.38 -9.68
C MET A 342 13.00 13.61 -10.75
N VAL A 343 13.81 14.29 -11.55
CA VAL A 343 14.66 13.68 -12.58
C VAL A 343 16.12 13.90 -12.25
N PHE A 344 16.91 12.84 -12.27
CA PHE A 344 18.34 12.80 -12.00
C PHE A 344 19.09 12.30 -13.22
N LYS A 345 20.19 12.96 -13.58
CA LYS A 345 21.08 12.55 -14.67
C LYS A 345 22.25 11.74 -14.09
N VAL A 346 22.56 10.58 -14.68
CA VAL A 346 23.65 9.70 -14.26
C VAL A 346 24.52 9.26 -15.42
N LYS A 347 25.77 8.92 -15.13
CA LYS A 347 26.79 8.55 -16.14
C LYS A 347 26.85 7.05 -16.40
N ASN A 348 26.50 6.24 -15.43
CA ASN A 348 26.62 4.78 -15.48
C ASN A 348 25.66 4.11 -14.48
N ASP A 349 25.64 2.78 -14.50
CA ASP A 349 24.75 1.95 -13.68
C ASP A 349 25.09 2.03 -12.18
N GLU A 350 26.37 2.19 -11.83
CA GLU A 350 26.82 2.31 -10.44
C GLU A 350 26.31 3.61 -9.79
N GLU A 351 26.41 4.73 -10.52
CA GLU A 351 25.87 6.01 -10.06
C GLU A 351 24.33 5.96 -9.97
N ALA A 352 23.67 5.31 -10.94
CA ALA A 352 22.23 5.10 -10.90
C ALA A 352 21.82 4.29 -9.67
N LEU A 353 22.50 3.19 -9.38
CA LEU A 353 22.24 2.36 -8.20
C LEU A 353 22.52 3.13 -6.90
N GLN A 354 23.60 3.90 -6.84
CA GLN A 354 23.92 4.73 -5.68
C GLN A 354 22.82 5.74 -5.39
N ILE A 355 22.35 6.48 -6.39
CA ILE A 355 21.24 7.43 -6.22
C ILE A 355 19.95 6.70 -5.86
N ALA A 356 19.67 5.57 -6.51
CA ALA A 356 18.47 4.78 -6.21
C ALA A 356 18.42 4.32 -4.75
N ASN A 357 19.52 3.84 -4.21
CA ASN A 357 19.62 3.37 -2.83
C ASN A 357 19.85 4.48 -1.79
N ASN A 358 20.26 5.69 -2.23
CA ASN A 358 20.45 6.85 -1.34
C ASN A 358 19.08 7.47 -0.94
N THR A 359 18.33 6.72 -0.16
CA THR A 359 17.05 7.13 0.44
C THR A 359 16.80 6.30 1.69
N MET A 360 16.03 6.86 2.62
CA MET A 360 15.56 6.12 3.80
C MET A 360 14.48 5.08 3.47
N PHE A 361 13.90 5.13 2.27
CA PHE A 361 12.81 4.26 1.84
C PHE A 361 13.30 3.08 0.99
N GLY A 362 12.45 2.05 0.86
CA GLY A 362 12.72 0.90 0.01
C GLY A 362 11.47 0.07 -0.24
N LEU A 363 10.54 0.57 -1.09
CA LEU A 363 9.26 -0.10 -1.32
C LEU A 363 9.23 -0.82 -2.67
N GLY A 364 9.12 -0.10 -3.79
CA GLY A 364 9.04 -0.69 -5.12
C GLY A 364 9.76 0.14 -6.17
N ASN A 365 10.76 -0.42 -6.85
CA ASN A 365 11.52 0.26 -7.89
C ASN A 365 11.20 -0.29 -9.28
N ALA A 366 11.53 0.45 -10.32
CA ALA A 366 11.45 -0.01 -11.70
C ALA A 366 12.76 0.26 -12.44
N VAL A 367 13.15 -0.65 -13.34
CA VAL A 367 14.31 -0.50 -14.22
C VAL A 367 13.93 -0.82 -15.66
N PHE A 368 14.37 0.02 -16.58
CA PHE A 368 14.14 -0.10 -18.02
C PHE A 368 15.47 -0.28 -18.73
N THR A 369 15.66 -1.44 -19.35
CA THR A 369 16.87 -1.82 -20.10
C THR A 369 16.53 -3.00 -21.02
N SER A 370 17.15 -3.09 -22.18
CA SER A 370 17.09 -4.28 -23.05
C SER A 370 18.12 -5.35 -22.68
N ASN A 371 19.07 -5.04 -21.78
CA ASN A 371 20.12 -5.95 -21.36
C ASN A 371 19.70 -6.73 -20.10
N LYS A 372 19.62 -8.05 -20.23
CA LYS A 372 19.21 -8.95 -19.14
C LYS A 372 20.18 -8.92 -17.95
N GLU A 373 21.48 -8.86 -18.19
CA GLU A 373 22.49 -8.86 -17.10
C GLU A 373 22.39 -7.58 -16.29
N ARG A 374 22.21 -6.43 -16.96
CA ARG A 374 21.97 -5.13 -16.33
C ARG A 374 20.66 -5.13 -15.52
N ALA A 375 19.58 -5.69 -16.06
CA ALA A 375 18.31 -5.83 -15.33
C ALA A 375 18.48 -6.63 -14.04
N LEU A 376 19.21 -7.76 -14.09
CA LEU A 376 19.52 -8.58 -12.91
C LEU A 376 20.43 -7.85 -11.93
N PHE A 377 21.46 -7.13 -12.42
CA PHE A 377 22.31 -6.29 -11.55
C PHE A 377 21.48 -5.33 -10.71
N PHE A 378 20.55 -4.59 -11.31
CA PHE A 378 19.67 -3.71 -10.55
C PHE A 378 18.71 -4.47 -9.63
N ALA A 379 18.10 -5.56 -10.10
CA ALA A 379 17.15 -6.34 -9.32
C ALA A 379 17.78 -6.93 -8.04
N GLU A 380 19.04 -7.33 -8.10
CA GLU A 380 19.76 -7.91 -6.97
C GLU A 380 20.31 -6.86 -5.99
N ASN A 381 20.62 -5.66 -6.47
CA ASN A 381 21.33 -4.64 -5.68
C ASN A 381 20.44 -3.47 -5.22
N LEU A 382 19.21 -3.34 -5.71
CA LEU A 382 18.26 -2.36 -5.22
C LEU A 382 17.72 -2.75 -3.85
N GLU A 383 17.82 -1.84 -2.87
CA GLU A 383 17.41 -2.05 -1.48
C GLU A 383 15.91 -1.77 -1.28
N SER A 384 15.06 -2.46 -2.03
CA SER A 384 13.60 -2.35 -1.95
C SER A 384 12.92 -3.71 -1.79
N GLY A 385 11.66 -3.68 -1.38
CA GLY A 385 10.84 -4.90 -1.27
C GLY A 385 10.52 -5.53 -2.62
N SER A 386 10.49 -4.70 -3.68
CA SER A 386 10.14 -5.16 -5.03
C SER A 386 10.90 -4.39 -6.11
N VAL A 387 11.16 -5.05 -7.24
CA VAL A 387 11.74 -4.45 -8.45
C VAL A 387 10.96 -4.93 -9.67
N ALA A 388 10.49 -3.98 -10.48
CA ALA A 388 9.86 -4.25 -11.77
C ALA A 388 10.87 -4.05 -12.92
N ILE A 389 10.89 -4.94 -13.90
CA ILE A 389 11.77 -4.86 -15.06
C ILE A 389 10.92 -4.55 -16.29
N ASN A 390 11.23 -3.45 -16.99
CA ASN A 390 10.56 -2.97 -18.19
C ASN A 390 9.03 -2.82 -18.06
N GLN A 391 8.58 -2.46 -16.86
CA GLN A 391 7.16 -2.21 -16.58
C GLN A 391 7.01 -1.35 -15.31
N ILE A 392 5.83 -0.78 -15.12
CA ILE A 392 5.44 -0.09 -13.90
C ILE A 392 5.30 -1.12 -12.77
N PHE A 393 5.84 -0.82 -11.59
CA PHE A 393 5.58 -1.66 -10.44
C PHE A 393 4.10 -1.58 -10.03
N ARG A 394 3.47 -2.74 -9.91
CA ARG A 394 2.12 -2.92 -9.40
C ARG A 394 2.08 -4.15 -8.50
N SER A 395 1.50 -4.04 -7.32
CA SER A 395 1.32 -5.20 -6.45
C SER A 395 0.38 -6.22 -7.10
N ASP A 396 0.80 -7.49 -7.09
CA ASP A 396 0.03 -8.64 -7.55
C ASP A 396 -0.43 -9.45 -6.34
N VAL A 397 -1.68 -9.92 -6.33
CA VAL A 397 -2.27 -10.66 -5.20
C VAL A 397 -1.52 -11.96 -4.88
N ARG A 398 -0.79 -12.51 -5.84
CA ARG A 398 -0.03 -13.77 -5.74
C ARG A 398 1.40 -13.58 -5.22
N LEU A 399 1.91 -12.34 -5.24
CA LEU A 399 3.29 -12.02 -4.87
C LEU A 399 3.32 -11.28 -3.54
N PRO A 400 4.32 -11.54 -2.67
CA PRO A 400 4.44 -10.83 -1.41
C PRO A 400 4.69 -9.33 -1.66
N PHE A 401 4.07 -8.50 -0.84
CA PHE A 401 4.23 -7.05 -0.85
C PHE A 401 4.68 -6.59 0.52
N GLY A 402 5.73 -5.79 0.58
CA GLY A 402 6.27 -5.22 1.80
C GLY A 402 7.50 -4.37 1.54
N GLY A 403 7.74 -3.42 2.44
CA GLY A 403 8.86 -2.48 2.37
C GLY A 403 10.13 -3.00 3.04
N ARG A 404 11.23 -2.31 2.76
CA ARG A 404 12.50 -2.36 3.49
C ARG A 404 12.82 -0.97 4.04
N LYS A 405 13.85 -0.86 4.89
CA LYS A 405 14.25 0.41 5.53
C LYS A 405 13.04 1.06 6.22
N ASN A 406 12.85 2.37 6.04
CA ASN A 406 11.74 3.11 6.64
C ASN A 406 10.41 2.95 5.86
N SER A 407 10.36 2.16 4.79
CA SER A 407 9.09 1.79 4.15
C SER A 407 8.31 0.72 4.92
N GLY A 408 8.89 0.18 5.99
CA GLY A 408 8.18 -0.68 6.92
C GLY A 408 8.72 -2.10 7.01
N TYR A 409 7.92 -2.98 7.60
CA TYR A 409 8.23 -4.40 7.79
C TYR A 409 6.95 -5.23 7.93
N GLY A 410 7.08 -6.54 7.79
CA GLY A 410 5.99 -7.48 7.62
C GLY A 410 5.64 -7.64 6.14
N VAL A 411 4.69 -8.51 5.84
CA VAL A 411 4.32 -8.86 4.46
C VAL A 411 2.81 -8.86 4.31
N GLU A 412 2.34 -8.25 3.24
CA GLU A 412 0.96 -8.36 2.79
C GLU A 412 0.92 -9.11 1.45
N LEU A 413 -0.25 -9.57 1.04
CA LEU A 413 -0.50 -10.35 -0.18
C LEU A 413 0.18 -11.73 -0.18
N SER A 414 -0.09 -12.51 -1.24
CA SER A 414 0.34 -13.89 -1.42
C SER A 414 -0.01 -14.80 -0.23
N LEU A 415 0.45 -16.03 -0.24
CA LEU A 415 0.27 -16.96 0.90
C LEU A 415 1.05 -16.52 2.13
N TYR A 416 2.12 -15.72 1.99
CA TYR A 416 2.91 -15.24 3.12
C TYR A 416 2.10 -14.42 4.12
N ALA A 417 1.15 -13.60 3.64
CA ALA A 417 0.31 -12.77 4.50
C ALA A 417 -0.57 -13.58 5.48
N LEU A 418 -0.89 -14.85 5.16
CA LEU A 418 -1.65 -15.73 6.05
C LEU A 418 -0.91 -16.02 7.37
N LYS A 419 0.43 -16.00 7.36
CA LYS A 419 1.25 -16.26 8.54
C LYS A 419 1.50 -15.01 9.39
N GLU A 420 1.24 -13.80 8.90
CA GLU A 420 1.61 -12.57 9.59
C GLU A 420 0.95 -12.41 10.96
N PHE A 421 -0.34 -12.68 11.07
CA PHE A 421 -1.02 -12.61 12.36
C PHE A 421 -1.36 -14.00 12.93
N THR A 422 -0.42 -14.93 12.77
CA THR A 422 -0.46 -16.24 13.44
C THR A 422 0.78 -16.44 14.32
N ALA A 423 0.67 -17.37 15.24
CA ALA A 423 1.80 -17.85 16.06
C ALA A 423 1.94 -19.38 15.93
N PRO A 424 3.14 -19.90 15.69
CA PRO A 424 3.38 -21.34 15.75
C PRO A 424 3.25 -21.85 17.19
N LYS A 425 2.54 -22.96 17.37
CA LYS A 425 2.40 -23.66 18.65
C LYS A 425 2.88 -25.10 18.48
N THR A 426 3.89 -25.46 19.21
CA THR A 426 4.42 -26.83 19.22
C THR A 426 3.60 -27.73 20.16
N ILE A 427 3.21 -28.89 19.67
CA ILE A 427 2.59 -29.96 20.49
C ILE A 427 3.50 -31.17 20.40
N ILE A 428 3.97 -31.62 21.56
CA ILE A 428 4.80 -32.84 21.71
C ILE A 428 4.22 -33.75 22.77
N GLY A 429 4.38 -35.04 22.60
CA GLY A 429 3.90 -35.98 23.61
C GLY A 429 3.90 -37.45 23.17
N LYS A 430 3.27 -38.25 24.02
CA LYS A 430 2.96 -39.66 23.77
C LYS A 430 1.64 -40.04 24.46
N PHE A 431 0.93 -40.99 23.92
CA PHE A 431 -0.25 -41.60 24.52
C PHE A 431 0.11 -42.95 25.15
#